data_8ca75ac77477f8c8909edf51b165df28
#
_entry.id   8ca75ac77477f8c8909edf51b165df28
#
_cell.length_a   1.000
_cell.length_b   1.000
_cell.length_c   1.000
_cell.angle_alpha   90.00
_cell.angle_beta   90.00
_cell.angle_gamma   90.00
#
_symmetry.space_group_name_H-M   'P 1'
#
loop_
_entity.id
_entity.type
_entity.pdbx_description
1 polymer ?
#
loop_
_entity_poly.entity_id
_entity_poly.type
_entity_poly.pdbx_seq_one_letter_code
_entity_poly.pdbx_strand_id
1 'polypeptide(L)'
;MAILVDRDTRVIVQGITGGEGQFHAEQMIKYGTKVVGGVVPGKGGQTTLGDVPIFNSCHDAVAATGANASVIFVPAAFATDAALEAIDAGLPLVVIITEGIPTADMMKVYWEAKERGVRFIGPNCPGVITPGAHAKIGIMPGHIFKRGPIGLISRSGTLTYEIVHELSTNGLGQTTCIGIGGDPIIGTTFLDALPLFEKDKSTKAVVLIGEIGGTDEEAAAEYVKSSMNKPVVAFIAGKTAPPGKRMGHAGAIISGGKGTAAEKIAALNAAGIPVAERPDQIAAMVKESLEAAARKKR
;
A
#
# COMPACT_ATOMS: atom_id res chain seq x y z
N MET A 1 -8.02 -5.28 -15.36
CA MET A 1 -7.99 -3.88 -14.90
C MET A 1 -7.12 -3.86 -13.66
N ALA A 2 -6.56 -2.74 -13.31
CA ALA A 2 -5.74 -2.57 -12.11
C ALA A 2 -6.44 -1.57 -11.20
N ILE A 3 -6.19 -1.61 -9.90
CA ILE A 3 -6.65 -0.58 -8.98
C ILE A 3 -5.47 0.31 -8.60
N LEU A 4 -5.69 1.62 -8.49
CA LEU A 4 -4.75 2.68 -8.12
C LEU A 4 -3.61 2.93 -9.14
N VAL A 5 -2.93 1.90 -9.63
CA VAL A 5 -1.81 2.04 -10.56
C VAL A 5 -1.93 1.09 -11.75
N ASP A 6 -1.67 1.58 -12.94
CA ASP A 6 -1.78 0.86 -14.20
C ASP A 6 -0.67 1.25 -15.19
N ARG A 7 -0.83 0.86 -16.48
CA ARG A 7 0.12 1.16 -17.53
C ARG A 7 0.24 2.65 -17.90
N ASP A 8 -0.77 3.44 -17.55
CA ASP A 8 -0.83 4.86 -17.85
C ASP A 8 -0.36 5.71 -16.67
N THR A 9 -0.02 5.07 -15.57
CA THR A 9 0.56 5.73 -14.40
C THR A 9 1.93 6.29 -14.72
N ARG A 10 2.09 7.63 -14.55
CA ARG A 10 3.28 8.43 -14.80
C ARG A 10 3.77 9.01 -13.48
N VAL A 11 4.92 8.53 -13.01
CA VAL A 11 5.40 8.79 -11.65
C VAL A 11 6.49 9.85 -11.64
N ILE A 12 6.35 10.84 -10.76
CA ILE A 12 7.49 11.66 -10.33
C ILE A 12 8.03 11.18 -8.99
N VAL A 13 9.34 11.29 -8.80
CA VAL A 13 10.04 10.83 -7.61
C VAL A 13 10.61 12.03 -6.85
N GLN A 14 10.04 12.34 -5.70
CA GLN A 14 10.56 13.37 -4.82
C GLN A 14 11.75 12.82 -4.03
N GLY A 15 12.87 13.54 -4.08
CA GLY A 15 14.13 13.07 -3.49
C GLY A 15 14.91 12.09 -4.38
N ILE A 16 14.70 12.10 -5.69
CA ILE A 16 15.31 11.15 -6.67
C ILE A 16 16.84 11.11 -6.64
N THR A 17 17.51 12.16 -6.18
CA THR A 17 18.98 12.21 -6.11
C THR A 17 19.54 11.70 -4.78
N GLY A 18 18.69 11.37 -3.82
CA GLY A 18 19.09 10.67 -2.58
C GLY A 18 19.34 9.19 -2.86
N GLY A 19 20.12 8.52 -2.01
CA GLY A 19 20.49 7.11 -2.21
C GLY A 19 19.26 6.19 -2.39
N GLU A 20 18.29 6.26 -1.48
CA GLU A 20 17.05 5.47 -1.56
C GLU A 20 16.19 5.87 -2.76
N GLY A 21 16.01 7.19 -2.98
CA GLY A 21 15.22 7.70 -4.09
C GLY A 21 15.78 7.26 -5.45
N GLN A 22 17.08 7.34 -5.64
CA GLN A 22 17.75 6.92 -6.86
C GLN A 22 17.66 5.41 -7.08
N PHE A 23 18.00 4.63 -6.05
CA PHE A 23 17.94 3.17 -6.11
C PHE A 23 16.54 2.66 -6.46
N HIS A 24 15.53 3.12 -5.72
CA HIS A 24 14.17 2.66 -5.94
C HIS A 24 13.54 3.19 -7.24
N ALA A 25 13.90 4.39 -7.69
CA ALA A 25 13.51 4.89 -9.01
C ALA A 25 14.08 4.00 -10.13
N GLU A 26 15.35 3.61 -10.04
CA GLU A 26 15.94 2.66 -10.98
C GLU A 26 15.21 1.30 -10.97
N GLN A 27 14.88 0.78 -9.78
CA GLN A 27 14.12 -0.47 -9.67
C GLN A 27 12.68 -0.36 -10.21
N MET A 28 12.04 0.81 -10.09
CA MET A 28 10.74 1.09 -10.70
C MET A 28 10.84 1.10 -12.23
N ILE A 29 11.84 1.77 -12.79
CA ILE A 29 12.09 1.80 -14.24
C ILE A 29 12.37 0.39 -14.77
N LYS A 30 13.25 -0.37 -14.13
CA LYS A 30 13.57 -1.77 -14.50
C LYS A 30 12.32 -2.68 -14.46
N TYR A 31 11.39 -2.40 -13.58
CA TYR A 31 10.13 -3.14 -13.49
C TYR A 31 9.13 -2.80 -14.60
N GLY A 32 9.26 -1.64 -15.23
CA GLY A 32 8.40 -1.14 -16.31
C GLY A 32 7.56 0.08 -15.94
N THR A 33 7.73 0.63 -14.73
CA THR A 33 7.04 1.85 -14.30
C THR A 33 7.55 3.07 -15.10
N LYS A 34 6.63 3.90 -15.56
CA LYS A 34 6.95 5.16 -16.25
C LYS A 34 7.35 6.23 -15.21
N VAL A 35 8.63 6.23 -14.81
CA VAL A 35 9.20 7.35 -14.04
C VAL A 35 9.51 8.47 -15.02
N VAL A 36 8.74 9.54 -14.94
CA VAL A 36 8.77 10.63 -15.94
C VAL A 36 9.51 11.87 -15.47
N GLY A 37 9.90 11.92 -14.19
CA GLY A 37 10.67 13.03 -13.63
C GLY A 37 11.05 12.80 -12.18
N GLY A 38 12.02 13.57 -11.72
CA GLY A 38 12.37 13.70 -10.32
C GLY A 38 12.09 15.11 -9.83
N VAL A 39 11.85 15.27 -8.54
CA VAL A 39 11.70 16.60 -7.91
C VAL A 39 12.74 16.74 -6.81
N VAL A 40 13.60 17.73 -6.98
CA VAL A 40 14.63 18.11 -6.00
C VAL A 40 14.85 19.61 -6.09
N PRO A 41 14.42 20.40 -5.09
CA PRO A 41 14.64 21.85 -5.08
C PRO A 41 16.11 22.22 -5.31
N GLY A 42 16.36 23.17 -6.20
CA GLY A 42 17.70 23.64 -6.57
C GLY A 42 18.47 22.77 -7.56
N LYS A 43 17.88 21.65 -8.05
CA LYS A 43 18.51 20.79 -9.08
C LYS A 43 17.71 20.74 -10.39
N GLY A 44 16.72 21.61 -10.57
CA GLY A 44 15.95 21.71 -11.81
C GLY A 44 16.85 21.94 -13.03
N GLY A 45 16.48 21.29 -14.16
CA GLY A 45 17.25 21.33 -15.40
C GLY A 45 18.37 20.29 -15.51
N GLN A 46 18.66 19.54 -14.43
CA GLN A 46 19.56 18.38 -14.48
C GLN A 46 18.80 17.12 -14.89
N THR A 47 19.53 16.04 -15.18
CA THR A 47 18.97 14.70 -15.43
C THR A 47 19.61 13.68 -14.50
N THR A 48 18.95 12.52 -14.33
CA THR A 48 19.45 11.36 -13.56
C THR A 48 18.93 10.06 -14.19
N LEU A 49 19.50 8.91 -13.84
CA LEU A 49 19.08 7.60 -14.36
C LEU A 49 18.94 7.54 -15.87
N GLY A 50 19.92 8.08 -16.58
CA GLY A 50 19.91 8.30 -18.03
C GLY A 50 19.27 9.65 -18.34
N ASP A 51 18.01 9.66 -18.80
CA ASP A 51 17.35 10.85 -19.30
C ASP A 51 16.18 11.33 -18.43
N VAL A 52 16.05 10.87 -17.18
CA VAL A 52 14.98 11.32 -16.28
C VAL A 52 15.24 12.77 -15.85
N PRO A 53 14.40 13.73 -16.26
CA PRO A 53 14.58 15.14 -15.92
C PRO A 53 14.30 15.41 -14.45
N ILE A 54 15.01 16.37 -13.88
CA ILE A 54 14.81 16.85 -12.51
C ILE A 54 14.17 18.24 -12.57
N PHE A 55 13.16 18.45 -11.73
CA PHE A 55 12.43 19.68 -11.58
C PHE A 55 12.63 20.27 -10.18
N ASN A 56 12.42 21.58 -10.03
CA ASN A 56 12.50 22.22 -8.73
C ASN A 56 11.21 22.04 -7.91
N SER A 57 10.08 21.79 -8.57
CA SER A 57 8.78 21.65 -7.93
C SER A 57 7.93 20.56 -8.57
N CYS A 58 6.92 20.06 -7.82
CA CYS A 58 5.91 19.15 -8.34
C CYS A 58 5.07 19.82 -9.45
N HIS A 59 4.76 21.10 -9.32
CA HIS A 59 4.03 21.87 -10.35
C HIS A 59 4.77 21.88 -11.68
N ASP A 60 6.06 22.20 -11.69
CA ASP A 60 6.89 22.18 -12.90
C ASP A 60 6.93 20.77 -13.51
N ALA A 61 7.10 19.76 -12.66
CA ALA A 61 7.15 18.36 -13.10
C ALA A 61 5.83 17.90 -13.73
N VAL A 62 4.69 18.22 -13.13
CA VAL A 62 3.35 17.89 -13.65
C VAL A 62 3.10 18.61 -14.98
N ALA A 63 3.38 19.92 -15.05
CA ALA A 63 3.20 20.71 -16.27
C ALA A 63 4.03 20.18 -17.44
N ALA A 64 5.29 19.80 -17.19
CA ALA A 64 6.20 19.33 -18.23
C ALA A 64 5.96 17.88 -18.66
N THR A 65 5.51 17.01 -17.75
CA THR A 65 5.50 15.56 -17.98
C THR A 65 4.09 14.94 -18.03
N GLY A 66 3.07 15.63 -17.55
CA GLY A 66 1.75 15.06 -17.36
C GLY A 66 1.74 13.92 -16.30
N ALA A 67 2.60 14.04 -15.28
CA ALA A 67 2.62 13.08 -14.17
C ALA A 67 1.27 13.02 -13.46
N ASN A 68 0.87 11.82 -13.03
CA ASN A 68 -0.38 11.58 -12.30
C ASN A 68 -0.17 10.79 -11.00
N ALA A 69 1.08 10.59 -10.60
CA ALA A 69 1.43 10.02 -9.31
C ALA A 69 2.77 10.57 -8.81
N SER A 70 2.91 10.69 -7.49
CA SER A 70 4.19 11.01 -6.84
C SER A 70 4.57 9.92 -5.86
N VAL A 71 5.88 9.67 -5.73
CA VAL A 71 6.44 8.88 -4.63
C VAL A 71 7.47 9.70 -3.87
N ILE A 72 7.43 9.63 -2.53
CA ILE A 72 8.22 10.47 -1.63
C ILE A 72 9.27 9.62 -0.92
N PHE A 73 10.54 9.97 -1.16
CA PHE A 73 11.73 9.40 -0.51
C PHE A 73 12.55 10.42 0.28
N VAL A 74 11.99 11.60 0.51
CA VAL A 74 12.68 12.63 1.28
C VAL A 74 12.70 12.29 2.78
N PRO A 75 13.70 12.78 3.55
CA PRO A 75 13.73 12.57 5.00
C PRO A 75 12.47 13.08 5.72
N ALA A 76 12.14 12.48 6.87
CA ALA A 76 10.91 12.75 7.62
C ALA A 76 10.66 14.25 7.88
N ALA A 77 11.71 15.03 8.16
CA ALA A 77 11.60 16.47 8.40
C ALA A 77 11.06 17.27 7.20
N PHE A 78 11.12 16.73 5.98
CA PHE A 78 10.68 17.39 4.74
C PHE A 78 9.51 16.66 4.07
N ALA A 79 9.15 15.49 4.57
CA ALA A 79 8.17 14.63 3.90
C ALA A 79 6.75 15.23 3.93
N THR A 80 6.40 15.97 4.97
CA THR A 80 5.13 16.70 5.06
C THR A 80 5.00 17.75 3.97
N ASP A 81 6.03 18.59 3.81
CA ASP A 81 6.04 19.64 2.78
C ASP A 81 6.00 19.03 1.38
N ALA A 82 6.77 17.95 1.16
CA ALA A 82 6.77 17.21 -0.09
C ALA A 82 5.39 16.59 -0.42
N ALA A 83 4.67 16.09 0.59
CA ALA A 83 3.32 15.56 0.41
C ALA A 83 2.30 16.66 0.09
N LEU A 84 2.35 17.79 0.83
CA LEU A 84 1.48 18.93 0.58
C LEU A 84 1.72 19.55 -0.79
N GLU A 85 2.97 19.67 -1.22
CA GLU A 85 3.33 20.15 -2.56
C GLU A 85 2.78 19.25 -3.66
N ALA A 86 2.87 17.90 -3.50
CA ALA A 86 2.32 16.97 -4.47
C ALA A 86 0.77 17.04 -4.54
N ILE A 87 0.11 17.24 -3.41
CA ILE A 87 -1.33 17.44 -3.31
C ILE A 87 -1.73 18.76 -3.99
N ASP A 88 -1.01 19.83 -3.71
CA ASP A 88 -1.25 21.16 -4.29
C ASP A 88 -1.03 21.18 -5.81
N ALA A 89 -0.07 20.42 -6.31
CA ALA A 89 0.16 20.23 -7.74
C ALA A 89 -0.93 19.40 -8.45
N GLY A 90 -1.97 18.95 -7.74
CA GLY A 90 -3.11 18.23 -8.28
C GLY A 90 -2.84 16.77 -8.65
N LEU A 91 -1.81 16.15 -8.08
CA LEU A 91 -1.52 14.72 -8.30
C LEU A 91 -2.57 13.84 -7.62
N PRO A 92 -3.31 13.01 -8.36
CA PRO A 92 -4.39 12.20 -7.80
C PRO A 92 -3.92 11.09 -6.86
N LEU A 93 -2.65 10.68 -6.96
CA LEU A 93 -2.05 9.64 -6.10
C LEU A 93 -0.68 10.08 -5.59
N VAL A 94 -0.52 10.03 -4.26
CA VAL A 94 0.75 10.30 -3.57
C VAL A 94 1.14 9.08 -2.73
N VAL A 95 2.36 8.56 -2.89
CA VAL A 95 2.87 7.42 -2.11
C VAL A 95 3.99 7.91 -1.20
N ILE A 96 3.79 7.80 0.11
CA ILE A 96 4.73 8.30 1.12
C ILE A 96 5.47 7.10 1.72
N ILE A 97 6.72 6.89 1.28
CA ILE A 97 7.53 5.77 1.78
C ILE A 97 8.12 6.11 3.15
N THR A 98 8.43 7.37 3.37
CA THR A 98 9.14 7.89 4.54
C THR A 98 8.49 7.45 5.85
N GLU A 99 9.33 6.95 6.75
CA GLU A 99 8.99 6.62 8.14
C GLU A 99 9.36 7.77 9.08
N GLY A 100 8.70 7.85 10.23
CA GLY A 100 9.06 8.79 11.30
C GLY A 100 8.51 10.21 11.12
N ILE A 101 7.53 10.40 10.26
CA ILE A 101 6.82 11.69 10.13
C ILE A 101 5.96 11.89 11.39
N PRO A 102 6.02 13.05 12.04
CA PRO A 102 5.20 13.33 13.22
C PRO A 102 3.70 13.18 12.92
N THR A 103 2.96 12.52 13.81
CA THR A 103 1.51 12.29 13.66
C THR A 103 0.73 13.60 13.45
N ALA A 104 1.11 14.68 14.15
CA ALA A 104 0.48 15.99 14.00
C ALA A 104 0.66 16.58 12.58
N ASP A 105 1.79 16.31 11.95
CA ASP A 105 2.05 16.75 10.58
C ASP A 105 1.29 15.90 9.56
N MET A 106 1.19 14.60 9.79
CA MET A 106 0.36 13.72 8.97
C MET A 106 -1.13 14.04 9.06
N MET A 107 -1.63 14.59 10.16
CA MET A 107 -2.99 15.11 10.24
C MET A 107 -3.23 16.26 9.23
N LYS A 108 -2.26 17.16 9.04
CA LYS A 108 -2.34 18.24 8.02
C LYS A 108 -2.43 17.64 6.62
N VAL A 109 -1.54 16.69 6.30
CA VAL A 109 -1.55 15.98 5.00
C VAL A 109 -2.88 15.27 4.78
N TYR A 110 -3.40 14.59 5.79
CA TYR A 110 -4.67 13.85 5.70
C TYR A 110 -5.85 14.76 5.35
N TRP A 111 -5.98 15.89 6.06
CA TRP A 111 -7.09 16.81 5.82
C TRP A 111 -6.97 17.53 4.48
N GLU A 112 -5.77 17.97 4.09
CA GLU A 112 -5.53 18.60 2.79
C GLU A 112 -5.83 17.63 1.63
N ALA A 113 -5.36 16.39 1.74
CA ALA A 113 -5.64 15.36 0.75
C ALA A 113 -7.14 15.06 0.63
N LYS A 114 -7.84 14.99 1.77
CA LYS A 114 -9.28 14.75 1.82
C LYS A 114 -10.07 15.90 1.19
N GLU A 115 -9.72 17.14 1.50
CA GLU A 115 -10.37 18.33 0.97
C GLU A 115 -10.22 18.42 -0.55
N ARG A 116 -9.05 18.09 -1.06
CA ARG A 116 -8.75 18.14 -2.50
C ARG A 116 -9.10 16.84 -3.26
N GLY A 117 -9.61 15.83 -2.58
CA GLY A 117 -9.95 14.53 -3.20
C GLY A 117 -8.73 13.74 -3.69
N VAL A 118 -7.55 14.00 -3.15
CA VAL A 118 -6.31 13.29 -3.45
C VAL A 118 -6.20 12.04 -2.58
N ARG A 119 -5.82 10.92 -3.18
CA ARG A 119 -5.51 9.69 -2.44
C ARG A 119 -4.02 9.66 -2.10
N PHE A 120 -3.69 9.28 -0.87
CA PHE A 120 -2.31 8.92 -0.56
C PHE A 120 -2.21 7.54 0.10
N ILE A 121 -1.05 6.89 -0.05
CA ILE A 121 -0.68 5.60 0.53
C ILE A 121 0.49 5.83 1.47
N GLY A 122 0.47 5.25 2.64
CA GLY A 122 1.44 5.49 3.69
C GLY A 122 0.97 6.58 4.66
N PRO A 123 1.87 7.15 5.45
CA PRO A 123 3.34 7.02 5.44
C PRO A 123 3.82 5.65 5.94
N ASN A 124 5.15 5.47 6.00
CA ASN A 124 5.79 4.25 6.49
C ASN A 124 5.23 2.99 5.79
N CYS A 125 5.31 2.95 4.48
CA CYS A 125 4.72 1.91 3.66
C CYS A 125 5.67 1.43 2.55
N PRO A 126 5.48 0.20 2.03
CA PRO A 126 6.26 -0.28 0.90
C PRO A 126 5.73 0.19 -0.46
N GLY A 127 4.58 0.88 -0.49
CA GLY A 127 3.96 1.38 -1.71
C GLY A 127 2.90 0.45 -2.32
N VAL A 128 2.79 0.46 -3.64
CA VAL A 128 1.79 -0.29 -4.42
C VAL A 128 2.40 -0.91 -5.66
N ILE A 129 1.94 -2.11 -6.03
CA ILE A 129 2.39 -2.82 -7.24
C ILE A 129 1.22 -3.54 -7.92
N THR A 130 1.16 -3.41 -9.25
CA THR A 130 0.21 -4.11 -10.12
C THR A 130 0.99 -4.93 -11.16
N PRO A 131 1.25 -6.22 -10.89
CA PRO A 131 2.12 -7.04 -11.76
C PRO A 131 1.64 -7.14 -13.20
N GLY A 132 0.34 -7.24 -13.40
CA GLY A 132 -0.24 -7.32 -14.75
C GLY A 132 -0.12 -6.04 -15.60
N ALA A 133 0.17 -4.91 -14.96
CA ALA A 133 0.42 -3.63 -15.61
C ALA A 133 1.91 -3.29 -15.74
N HIS A 134 2.79 -4.07 -15.12
CA HIS A 134 4.22 -3.76 -14.96
C HIS A 134 4.44 -2.39 -14.32
N ALA A 135 3.60 -2.05 -13.35
CA ALA A 135 3.65 -0.79 -12.64
C ALA A 135 3.82 -1.02 -11.13
N LYS A 136 4.85 -0.40 -10.57
CA LYS A 136 5.06 -0.35 -9.13
C LYS A 136 5.47 1.06 -8.71
N ILE A 137 4.98 1.51 -7.57
CA ILE A 137 5.38 2.76 -6.94
C ILE A 137 5.83 2.43 -5.51
N GLY A 138 7.11 2.61 -5.24
CA GLY A 138 7.72 2.33 -3.94
C GLY A 138 8.79 1.26 -3.97
N ILE A 139 8.98 0.59 -2.81
CA ILE A 139 10.15 -0.24 -2.53
C ILE A 139 9.92 -1.75 -2.74
N MET A 140 8.72 -2.18 -3.08
CA MET A 140 8.38 -3.60 -3.24
C MET A 140 9.33 -4.31 -4.22
N PRO A 141 9.91 -5.49 -3.88
CA PRO A 141 10.84 -6.24 -4.75
C PRO A 141 10.08 -6.93 -5.88
N GLY A 142 10.06 -6.32 -7.07
CA GLY A 142 9.21 -6.73 -8.20
C GLY A 142 9.33 -8.20 -8.61
N HIS A 143 10.48 -8.85 -8.37
CA HIS A 143 10.76 -10.22 -8.80
C HIS A 143 9.94 -11.31 -8.07
N ILE A 144 9.42 -11.04 -6.88
CA ILE A 144 8.57 -11.99 -6.14
C ILE A 144 7.10 -11.90 -6.55
N PHE A 145 6.69 -10.82 -7.22
CA PHE A 145 5.32 -10.58 -7.63
C PHE A 145 5.03 -11.18 -9.00
N LYS A 146 3.91 -11.88 -9.13
CA LYS A 146 3.46 -12.46 -10.39
C LYS A 146 2.02 -12.00 -10.69
N ARG A 147 1.70 -11.85 -11.96
CA ARG A 147 0.31 -11.59 -12.37
C ARG A 147 -0.59 -12.76 -11.95
N GLY A 148 -1.72 -12.46 -11.34
CA GLY A 148 -2.71 -13.46 -10.93
C GLY A 148 -3.99 -12.83 -10.38
N PRO A 149 -4.84 -13.63 -9.71
CA PRO A 149 -6.18 -13.20 -9.34
C PRO A 149 -6.32 -12.65 -7.91
N ILE A 150 -5.24 -12.50 -7.15
CA ILE A 150 -5.32 -12.16 -5.72
C ILE A 150 -5.04 -10.68 -5.50
N GLY A 151 -5.99 -9.97 -4.87
CA GLY A 151 -5.72 -8.66 -4.28
C GLY A 151 -5.05 -8.82 -2.91
N LEU A 152 -4.17 -7.89 -2.54
CA LEU A 152 -3.53 -7.93 -1.22
C LEU A 152 -3.46 -6.52 -0.62
N ILE A 153 -3.84 -6.41 0.65
CA ILE A 153 -3.75 -5.18 1.44
C ILE A 153 -3.01 -5.48 2.73
N SER A 154 -1.97 -4.71 3.06
CA SER A 154 -1.11 -4.98 4.21
C SER A 154 -0.65 -3.73 4.93
N ARG A 155 -0.62 -3.79 6.26
CA ARG A 155 0.07 -2.80 7.09
C ARG A 155 1.59 -3.00 7.10
N SER A 156 2.06 -4.24 6.92
CA SER A 156 3.47 -4.60 7.06
C SER A 156 4.15 -4.83 5.72
N GLY A 157 5.29 -4.19 5.50
CA GLY A 157 6.14 -4.46 4.33
C GLY A 157 6.70 -5.87 4.33
N THR A 158 7.32 -6.31 5.41
CA THR A 158 7.97 -7.63 5.54
C THR A 158 6.98 -8.79 5.35
N LEU A 159 5.84 -8.76 6.05
CA LEU A 159 4.80 -9.78 5.91
C LEU A 159 4.18 -9.77 4.51
N THR A 160 4.09 -8.61 3.87
CA THR A 160 3.68 -8.53 2.47
C THR A 160 4.59 -9.38 1.59
N TYR A 161 5.91 -9.26 1.73
CA TYR A 161 6.87 -9.98 0.88
C TYR A 161 6.84 -11.48 1.13
N GLU A 162 6.74 -11.90 2.37
CA GLU A 162 6.63 -13.31 2.75
C GLU A 162 5.37 -13.94 2.16
N ILE A 163 4.21 -13.34 2.40
CA ILE A 163 2.92 -13.87 1.92
C ILE A 163 2.81 -13.80 0.39
N VAL A 164 3.30 -12.74 -0.25
CA VAL A 164 3.34 -12.64 -1.71
C VAL A 164 4.23 -13.72 -2.32
N HIS A 165 5.39 -13.99 -1.71
CA HIS A 165 6.27 -15.07 -2.16
C HIS A 165 5.56 -16.41 -2.07
N GLU A 166 4.90 -16.71 -0.95
CA GLU A 166 4.11 -17.91 -0.74
C GLU A 166 2.97 -18.04 -1.77
N LEU A 167 2.20 -16.99 -1.99
CA LEU A 167 1.16 -16.97 -3.02
C LEU A 167 1.73 -17.23 -4.42
N SER A 168 2.80 -16.53 -4.78
CA SER A 168 3.39 -16.59 -6.13
C SER A 168 4.01 -17.94 -6.45
N THR A 169 4.65 -18.59 -5.47
CA THR A 169 5.22 -19.94 -5.62
C THR A 169 4.13 -21.02 -5.72
N ASN A 170 2.96 -20.76 -5.13
CA ASN A 170 1.78 -21.62 -5.21
C ASN A 170 0.87 -21.35 -6.42
N GLY A 171 1.29 -20.52 -7.37
CA GLY A 171 0.53 -20.21 -8.59
C GLY A 171 -0.59 -19.19 -8.40
N LEU A 172 -0.63 -18.52 -7.24
CA LEU A 172 -1.59 -17.47 -6.88
C LEU A 172 -0.92 -16.10 -6.99
N GLY A 173 -0.78 -15.58 -8.21
CA GLY A 173 -0.23 -14.24 -8.41
C GLY A 173 -1.21 -13.13 -8.00
N GLN A 174 -0.75 -11.87 -8.08
CA GLN A 174 -1.48 -10.73 -7.59
C GLN A 174 -2.10 -9.89 -8.72
N THR A 175 -3.30 -9.35 -8.48
CA THR A 175 -3.88 -8.27 -9.29
C THR A 175 -3.23 -6.95 -8.95
N THR A 176 -3.31 -6.56 -7.68
CA THR A 176 -2.64 -5.41 -7.09
C THR A 176 -2.30 -5.74 -5.65
N CYS A 177 -1.15 -5.26 -5.19
CA CYS A 177 -0.74 -5.35 -3.81
C CYS A 177 -0.53 -3.93 -3.26
N ILE A 178 -1.17 -3.61 -2.13
CA ILE A 178 -1.12 -2.29 -1.50
C ILE A 178 -0.54 -2.46 -0.10
N GLY A 179 0.59 -1.82 0.16
CA GLY A 179 1.10 -1.64 1.51
C GLY A 179 0.60 -0.31 2.04
N ILE A 180 -0.31 -0.35 2.99
CA ILE A 180 -0.98 0.87 3.50
C ILE A 180 -0.19 1.60 4.58
N GLY A 181 0.82 0.95 5.18
CA GLY A 181 1.63 1.49 6.26
C GLY A 181 1.14 1.14 7.65
N GLY A 182 2.02 1.31 8.63
CA GLY A 182 1.80 0.97 10.04
C GLY A 182 1.74 2.18 10.99
N ASP A 183 1.62 3.39 10.47
CA ASP A 183 1.52 4.61 11.27
C ASP A 183 0.08 4.88 11.74
N PRO A 184 -0.13 5.67 12.80
CA PRO A 184 -1.46 5.97 13.33
C PRO A 184 -2.37 6.73 12.35
N ILE A 185 -1.80 7.58 11.51
CA ILE A 185 -2.52 8.33 10.46
C ILE A 185 -1.98 7.87 9.11
N ILE A 186 -2.80 7.14 8.37
CA ILE A 186 -2.52 6.66 7.01
C ILE A 186 -3.57 7.18 6.04
N GLY A 187 -3.20 7.35 4.77
CA GLY A 187 -4.08 7.93 3.76
C GLY A 187 -5.01 6.95 3.07
N THR A 188 -4.68 5.68 3.08
CA THR A 188 -5.50 4.61 2.50
C THR A 188 -5.64 3.51 3.54
N THR A 189 -6.88 3.21 3.94
CA THR A 189 -7.23 2.20 4.92
C THR A 189 -7.70 0.90 4.23
N PHE A 190 -7.99 -0.14 5.01
CA PHE A 190 -8.68 -1.33 4.49
C PHE A 190 -10.04 -0.98 3.88
N LEU A 191 -10.79 -0.06 4.51
CA LEU A 191 -12.10 0.39 4.03
C LEU A 191 -12.04 1.17 2.71
N ASP A 192 -10.92 1.81 2.41
CA ASP A 192 -10.70 2.47 1.12
C ASP A 192 -10.34 1.49 0.00
N ALA A 193 -9.60 0.44 0.32
CA ALA A 193 -9.07 -0.48 -0.67
C ALA A 193 -10.01 -1.66 -0.98
N LEU A 194 -10.71 -2.22 0.01
CA LEU A 194 -11.63 -3.35 -0.17
C LEU A 194 -12.71 -3.10 -1.22
N PRO A 195 -13.40 -1.92 -1.26
CA PRO A 195 -14.37 -1.60 -2.31
C PRO A 195 -13.78 -1.59 -3.72
N LEU A 196 -12.52 -1.18 -3.86
CA LEU A 196 -11.83 -1.19 -5.14
C LEU A 196 -11.56 -2.61 -5.61
N PHE A 197 -11.11 -3.49 -4.71
CA PHE A 197 -10.93 -4.91 -5.01
C PHE A 197 -12.26 -5.62 -5.31
N GLU A 198 -13.35 -5.30 -4.60
CA GLU A 198 -14.67 -5.87 -4.90
C GLU A 198 -15.13 -5.52 -6.31
N LYS A 199 -14.92 -4.28 -6.77
CA LYS A 199 -15.27 -3.82 -8.12
C LYS A 199 -14.34 -4.34 -9.21
N ASP A 200 -13.07 -4.66 -8.90
CA ASP A 200 -12.12 -5.13 -9.92
C ASP A 200 -12.45 -6.55 -10.40
N LYS A 201 -12.83 -6.69 -11.66
CA LYS A 201 -13.21 -7.98 -12.27
C LYS A 201 -12.07 -9.00 -12.30
N SER A 202 -10.82 -8.55 -12.25
CA SER A 202 -9.63 -9.40 -12.26
C SER A 202 -9.36 -10.02 -10.89
N THR A 203 -9.72 -9.33 -9.81
CA THR A 203 -9.57 -9.83 -8.44
C THR A 203 -10.65 -10.87 -8.14
N LYS A 204 -10.22 -12.06 -7.68
CA LYS A 204 -11.11 -13.17 -7.33
C LYS A 204 -11.15 -13.45 -5.83
N ALA A 205 -10.09 -13.11 -5.10
CA ALA A 205 -10.01 -13.16 -3.65
C ALA A 205 -9.09 -12.03 -3.15
N VAL A 206 -9.20 -11.68 -1.88
CA VAL A 206 -8.36 -10.66 -1.24
C VAL A 206 -7.66 -11.27 -0.02
N VAL A 207 -6.38 -10.94 0.15
CA VAL A 207 -5.62 -11.22 1.37
C VAL A 207 -5.48 -9.92 2.17
N LEU A 208 -5.88 -9.96 3.44
CA LEU A 208 -5.78 -8.86 4.39
C LEU A 208 -4.72 -9.19 5.43
N ILE A 209 -3.68 -8.36 5.52
CA ILE A 209 -2.61 -8.51 6.50
C ILE A 209 -2.69 -7.34 7.48
N GLY A 210 -3.17 -7.64 8.67
CA GLY A 210 -3.31 -6.68 9.77
C GLY A 210 -2.33 -6.95 10.90
N GLU A 211 -2.41 -6.13 11.90
CA GLU A 211 -1.59 -6.21 13.10
C GLU A 211 -2.33 -5.66 14.32
N ILE A 212 -1.75 -5.80 15.49
CA ILE A 212 -2.28 -5.19 16.72
C ILE A 212 -2.35 -3.67 16.61
N GLY A 213 -3.22 -3.05 17.41
CA GLY A 213 -3.44 -1.60 17.46
C GLY A 213 -4.57 -1.12 16.56
N GLY A 214 -5.25 -0.09 16.99
CA GLY A 214 -6.43 0.45 16.30
C GLY A 214 -7.59 -0.55 16.19
N THR A 215 -8.56 -0.22 15.36
CA THR A 215 -9.80 -1.01 15.12
C THR A 215 -10.14 -1.15 13.63
N ASP A 216 -9.18 -0.92 12.74
CA ASP A 216 -9.45 -0.90 11.29
C ASP A 216 -9.76 -2.29 10.73
N GLU A 217 -9.17 -3.35 11.31
CA GLU A 217 -9.42 -4.73 10.91
C GLU A 217 -10.82 -5.18 11.31
N GLU A 218 -11.33 -4.72 12.46
CA GLU A 218 -12.71 -4.95 12.88
C GLU A 218 -13.72 -4.23 11.97
N ALA A 219 -13.42 -2.99 11.60
CA ALA A 219 -14.23 -2.25 10.63
C ALA A 219 -14.18 -2.89 9.23
N ALA A 220 -13.02 -3.40 8.82
CA ALA A 220 -12.86 -4.16 7.59
C ALA A 220 -13.68 -5.46 7.59
N ALA A 221 -13.71 -6.18 8.73
CA ALA A 221 -14.50 -7.40 8.90
C ALA A 221 -16.00 -7.12 8.71
N GLU A 222 -16.52 -6.05 9.30
CA GLU A 222 -17.93 -5.66 9.15
C GLU A 222 -18.26 -5.28 7.70
N TYR A 223 -17.36 -4.54 7.03
CA TYR A 223 -17.52 -4.20 5.62
C TYR A 223 -17.53 -5.46 4.73
N VAL A 224 -16.62 -6.40 4.96
CA VAL A 224 -16.57 -7.65 4.19
C VAL A 224 -17.87 -8.43 4.37
N LYS A 225 -18.35 -8.57 5.61
CA LYS A 225 -19.58 -9.30 5.93
C LYS A 225 -20.81 -8.69 5.25
N SER A 226 -20.91 -7.37 5.21
CA SER A 226 -22.09 -6.67 4.71
C SER A 226 -22.06 -6.39 3.19
N SER A 227 -20.88 -6.25 2.58
CA SER A 227 -20.75 -5.60 1.29
C SER A 227 -19.86 -6.32 0.27
N MET A 228 -19.18 -7.42 0.64
CA MET A 228 -18.31 -8.16 -0.28
C MET A 228 -18.85 -9.53 -0.65
N ASN A 229 -18.70 -9.89 -1.92
CA ASN A 229 -19.01 -11.22 -2.44
C ASN A 229 -17.73 -12.05 -2.71
N LYS A 230 -16.58 -11.38 -2.78
CA LYS A 230 -15.30 -12.04 -2.98
C LYS A 230 -14.78 -12.56 -1.66
N PRO A 231 -14.22 -13.78 -1.63
CA PRO A 231 -13.63 -14.32 -0.41
C PRO A 231 -12.43 -13.47 0.04
N VAL A 232 -12.32 -13.31 1.35
CA VAL A 232 -11.20 -12.67 2.02
C VAL A 232 -10.55 -13.69 2.95
N VAL A 233 -9.22 -13.72 2.97
CA VAL A 233 -8.40 -14.50 3.92
C VAL A 233 -7.52 -13.51 4.66
N ALA A 234 -7.35 -13.67 5.97
CA ALA A 234 -6.60 -12.73 6.78
C ALA A 234 -5.41 -13.37 7.51
N PHE A 235 -4.45 -12.51 7.85
CA PHE A 235 -3.39 -12.78 8.81
C PHE A 235 -3.27 -11.59 9.76
N ILE A 236 -3.14 -11.86 11.06
CA ILE A 236 -2.99 -10.82 12.09
C ILE A 236 -1.66 -11.04 12.83
N ALA A 237 -0.75 -10.07 12.70
CA ALA A 237 0.52 -10.06 13.42
C ALA A 237 0.38 -9.58 14.86
N GLY A 238 1.33 -9.96 15.71
CA GLY A 238 1.43 -9.45 17.08
C GLY A 238 0.67 -10.26 18.13
N LYS A 239 0.33 -11.54 17.87
CA LYS A 239 -0.38 -12.41 18.85
C LYS A 239 0.30 -12.50 20.23
N THR A 240 1.63 -12.36 20.27
CA THR A 240 2.43 -12.45 21.51
C THR A 240 2.86 -11.08 22.04
N ALA A 241 2.34 -10.01 21.48
CA ALA A 241 2.71 -8.66 21.88
C ALA A 241 2.20 -8.34 23.30
N PRO A 242 3.07 -7.88 24.20
CA PRO A 242 2.65 -7.45 25.54
C PRO A 242 1.85 -6.14 25.46
N PRO A 243 0.81 -5.98 26.31
CA PRO A 243 0.05 -4.73 26.37
C PRO A 243 0.93 -3.51 26.66
N GLY A 244 0.59 -2.37 26.05
CA GLY A 244 1.29 -1.09 26.26
C GLY A 244 2.67 -0.99 25.64
N LYS A 245 3.18 -2.03 24.98
CA LYS A 245 4.45 -1.99 24.28
C LYS A 245 4.23 -1.80 22.77
N ARG A 246 4.91 -0.83 22.18
CA ARG A 246 4.94 -0.61 20.73
C ARG A 246 5.76 -1.72 20.05
N MET A 247 5.18 -2.33 19.00
CA MET A 247 5.76 -3.48 18.31
C MET A 247 6.15 -3.14 16.87
N GLY A 248 7.29 -2.48 16.68
CA GLY A 248 7.79 -2.05 15.38
C GLY A 248 7.09 -0.78 14.89
N HIS A 249 5.94 -0.90 14.26
CA HIS A 249 5.16 0.23 13.75
C HIS A 249 4.63 1.15 14.86
N ALA A 250 4.51 2.44 14.54
CA ALA A 250 4.00 3.44 15.50
C ALA A 250 2.54 3.18 15.89
N GLY A 251 1.73 2.63 14.98
CA GLY A 251 0.34 2.24 15.22
C GLY A 251 0.17 0.86 15.88
N ALA A 252 1.23 0.04 15.93
CA ALA A 252 1.18 -1.33 16.46
C ALA A 252 1.35 -1.35 18.00
N ILE A 253 0.34 -0.85 18.71
CA ILE A 253 0.31 -0.79 20.17
C ILE A 253 -1.08 -1.14 20.69
N ILE A 254 -1.15 -2.02 21.70
CA ILE A 254 -2.39 -2.30 22.43
C ILE A 254 -2.56 -1.22 23.49
N SER A 255 -3.58 -0.37 23.36
CA SER A 255 -3.85 0.75 24.26
C SER A 255 -5.27 0.66 24.83
N GLY A 256 -5.41 0.90 26.12
CA GLY A 256 -6.73 0.87 26.78
C GLY A 256 -7.44 -0.49 26.69
N GLY A 257 -6.68 -1.59 26.53
CA GLY A 257 -7.23 -2.95 26.42
C GLY A 257 -7.91 -3.24 25.08
N LYS A 258 -7.74 -2.37 24.08
CA LYS A 258 -8.31 -2.52 22.73
C LYS A 258 -7.22 -2.73 21.66
N GLY A 259 -7.62 -3.31 20.52
CA GLY A 259 -6.72 -3.55 19.39
C GLY A 259 -5.81 -4.75 19.60
N THR A 260 -6.23 -5.73 20.37
CA THR A 260 -5.50 -6.98 20.55
C THR A 260 -5.64 -7.86 19.30
N ALA A 261 -4.66 -8.74 19.05
CA ALA A 261 -4.78 -9.73 17.99
C ALA A 261 -6.00 -10.64 18.18
N ALA A 262 -6.31 -11.00 19.43
CA ALA A 262 -7.45 -11.87 19.76
C ALA A 262 -8.80 -11.24 19.38
N GLU A 263 -9.01 -9.97 19.67
CA GLU A 263 -10.24 -9.23 19.30
C GLU A 263 -10.37 -9.16 17.77
N LYS A 264 -9.30 -8.81 17.06
CA LYS A 264 -9.29 -8.73 15.59
C LYS A 264 -9.58 -10.08 14.95
N ILE A 265 -8.94 -11.15 15.42
CA ILE A 265 -9.17 -12.52 14.94
C ILE A 265 -10.62 -12.95 15.20
N ALA A 266 -11.16 -12.64 16.38
CA ALA A 266 -12.56 -12.94 16.71
C ALA A 266 -13.54 -12.20 15.78
N ALA A 267 -13.31 -10.90 15.51
CA ALA A 267 -14.14 -10.11 14.61
C ALA A 267 -14.08 -10.63 13.16
N LEU A 268 -12.88 -10.93 12.66
CA LEU A 268 -12.70 -11.50 11.32
C LEU A 268 -13.40 -12.85 11.17
N ASN A 269 -13.24 -13.76 12.13
CA ASN A 269 -13.91 -15.06 12.13
C ASN A 269 -15.43 -14.93 12.21
N ALA A 270 -15.96 -14.00 13.01
CA ALA A 270 -17.40 -13.72 13.11
C ALA A 270 -17.98 -13.12 11.81
N ALA A 271 -17.13 -12.53 10.99
CA ALA A 271 -17.46 -12.06 9.63
C ALA A 271 -17.32 -13.17 8.56
N GLY A 272 -16.93 -14.39 8.93
CA GLY A 272 -16.69 -15.49 7.99
C GLY A 272 -15.36 -15.39 7.23
N ILE A 273 -14.43 -14.57 7.73
CA ILE A 273 -13.09 -14.42 7.16
C ILE A 273 -12.13 -15.38 7.90
N PRO A 274 -11.62 -16.42 7.22
CA PRO A 274 -10.64 -17.31 7.83
C PRO A 274 -9.32 -16.58 8.11
N VAL A 275 -8.77 -16.78 9.31
CA VAL A 275 -7.52 -16.13 9.75
C VAL A 275 -6.43 -17.18 9.89
N ALA A 276 -5.36 -17.02 9.14
CA ALA A 276 -4.21 -17.91 9.21
C ALA A 276 -3.46 -17.76 10.55
N GLU A 277 -2.95 -18.87 11.07
CA GLU A 277 -2.08 -18.85 12.25
C GLU A 277 -0.64 -18.49 11.90
N ARG A 278 -0.19 -18.89 10.70
CA ARG A 278 1.13 -18.63 10.14
C ARG A 278 1.03 -18.17 8.69
N PRO A 279 1.98 -17.35 8.21
CA PRO A 279 1.98 -16.83 6.83
C PRO A 279 1.96 -17.93 5.76
N ASP A 280 2.63 -19.06 5.98
CA ASP A 280 2.73 -20.20 5.05
C ASP A 280 1.39 -20.92 4.79
N GLN A 281 0.38 -20.69 5.61
CA GLN A 281 -0.97 -21.26 5.43
C GLN A 281 -1.83 -20.47 4.44
N ILE A 282 -1.49 -19.21 4.17
CA ILE A 282 -2.33 -18.29 3.38
C ILE A 282 -2.63 -18.85 1.99
N ALA A 283 -1.65 -19.41 1.30
CA ALA A 283 -1.85 -19.91 -0.07
C ALA A 283 -2.88 -21.06 -0.13
N ALA A 284 -2.81 -21.99 0.82
CA ALA A 284 -3.79 -23.10 0.92
C ALA A 284 -5.19 -22.56 1.24
N MET A 285 -5.32 -21.67 2.22
CA MET A 285 -6.59 -21.08 2.64
C MET A 285 -7.25 -20.25 1.51
N VAL A 286 -6.44 -19.56 0.71
CA VAL A 286 -6.96 -18.83 -0.46
C VAL A 286 -7.49 -19.78 -1.52
N LYS A 287 -6.80 -20.90 -1.81
CA LYS A 287 -7.29 -21.94 -2.75
C LYS A 287 -8.62 -22.51 -2.29
N GLU A 288 -8.73 -22.93 -1.04
CA GLU A 288 -9.97 -23.44 -0.44
C GLU A 288 -11.12 -22.43 -0.52
N SER A 289 -10.83 -21.17 -0.21
CA SER A 289 -11.84 -20.10 -0.26
C SER A 289 -12.33 -19.82 -1.69
N LEU A 290 -11.45 -19.88 -2.68
CA LEU A 290 -11.81 -19.75 -4.10
C LEU A 290 -12.67 -20.92 -4.57
N GLU A 291 -12.35 -22.18 -4.18
CA GLU A 291 -13.14 -23.37 -4.49
C GLU A 291 -14.53 -23.30 -3.85
N ALA A 292 -14.61 -22.92 -2.58
CA ALA A 292 -15.89 -22.73 -1.88
C ALA A 292 -16.77 -21.68 -2.56
N ALA A 293 -16.19 -20.56 -2.97
CA ALA A 293 -16.90 -19.52 -3.71
C ALA A 293 -17.38 -19.98 -5.09
N ALA A 294 -16.61 -20.82 -5.77
CA ALA A 294 -17.01 -21.42 -7.05
C ALA A 294 -18.18 -22.40 -6.92
N ARG A 295 -18.23 -23.20 -5.84
CA ARG A 295 -19.33 -24.12 -5.54
C ARG A 295 -20.64 -23.41 -5.24
N LYS A 296 -20.60 -22.25 -4.54
CA LYS A 296 -21.80 -21.45 -4.24
C LYS A 296 -22.42 -20.77 -5.46
N LYS A 297 -21.70 -20.65 -6.56
CA LYS A 297 -22.18 -20.03 -7.83
C LYS A 297 -22.75 -21.04 -8.83
N ARG A 298 -22.62 -22.34 -8.54
CA ARG A 298 -23.26 -23.45 -9.29
C ARG A 298 -24.56 -23.86 -8.64
#